data_fecd1dc1cd4b8fcf6395c082c13a076a
#
_entry.id   fecd1dc1cd4b8fcf6395c082c13a076a
#
_cell.length_a   1.000
_cell.length_b   1.000
_cell.length_c   1.000
_cell.angle_alpha   90.00
_cell.angle_beta   90.00
_cell.angle_gamma   90.00
#
_symmetry.space_group_name_H-M   'P 1'
#
loop_
_entity.id
_entity.type
_entity.pdbx_description
1 polymer ?
#
loop_
_entity_poly.entity_id
_entity_poly.type
_entity_poly.pdbx_seq_one_letter_code
_entity_poly.pdbx_strand_id
1 'polypeptide(L)'
;YNTPRDHLVESVCMLVKKFNLQKHVMFSSFYASNLSKAHSYLPEVPCGLLAFGGLLGAWARSFGFAFGKYAALHPYLKDVTPQQVQRAHRLKRRVHVWTVNAEEDMRRLFGWGVDAIFTDDPQLAIRVRGESK
;
A
#
# COMPACT_ATOMS: atom_id res chain seq x y z
N TYR A 1 18.55 3.16 -2.61
CA TYR A 1 18.51 2.21 -1.49
C TYR A 1 19.00 0.87 -1.98
N ASN A 2 20.29 0.58 -1.78
CA ASN A 2 20.80 -0.78 -1.82
C ASN A 2 20.34 -1.46 -0.53
N THR A 3 19.36 -2.34 -0.61
CA THR A 3 19.01 -3.19 0.52
C THR A 3 20.15 -4.18 0.70
N PRO A 4 20.90 -4.14 1.80
CA PRO A 4 21.92 -5.17 2.06
C PRO A 4 21.24 -6.55 2.08
N ARG A 5 22.00 -7.60 1.79
CA ARG A 5 21.52 -8.99 1.97
C ARG A 5 21.52 -9.33 3.46
N ASP A 6 20.63 -8.68 4.22
CA ASP A 6 20.65 -8.62 5.68
C ASP A 6 19.61 -9.53 6.36
N HIS A 7 19.00 -10.45 5.64
CA HIS A 7 17.94 -11.32 6.15
C HIS A 7 16.74 -10.57 6.78
N LEU A 8 16.57 -9.26 6.51
CA LEU A 8 15.52 -8.45 7.09
C LEU A 8 14.12 -9.04 6.87
N VAL A 9 13.80 -9.45 5.65
CA VAL A 9 12.49 -10.03 5.32
C VAL A 9 12.22 -11.29 6.13
N GLU A 10 13.20 -12.15 6.27
CA GLU A 10 13.10 -13.39 7.07
C GLU A 10 12.86 -13.07 8.54
N SER A 11 13.66 -12.16 9.10
CA SER A 11 13.58 -11.76 10.50
C SER A 11 12.20 -11.14 10.82
N VAL A 12 11.69 -10.28 9.95
CA VAL A 12 10.36 -9.68 10.11
C VAL A 12 9.27 -10.76 10.04
N CYS A 13 9.34 -11.68 9.07
CA CYS A 13 8.38 -12.77 8.97
C CYS A 13 8.40 -13.68 10.20
N MET A 14 9.59 -13.99 10.74
CA MET A 14 9.72 -14.76 11.98
C MET A 14 9.09 -14.04 13.18
N LEU A 15 9.27 -12.72 13.32
CA LEU A 15 8.63 -11.93 14.38
C LEU A 15 7.11 -11.92 14.25
N VAL A 16 6.59 -11.69 13.05
CA VAL A 16 5.14 -11.74 12.78
C VAL A 16 4.55 -13.09 13.19
N LYS A 17 5.22 -14.19 12.84
CA LYS A 17 4.81 -15.54 13.23
C LYS A 17 4.92 -15.77 14.72
N LYS A 18 6.05 -15.38 15.34
CA LYS A 18 6.31 -15.54 16.79
C LYS A 18 5.23 -14.88 17.65
N PHE A 19 4.75 -13.70 17.23
CA PHE A 19 3.74 -12.94 17.98
C PHE A 19 2.29 -13.17 17.48
N ASN A 20 2.07 -14.11 16.55
CA ASN A 20 0.76 -14.43 15.97
C ASN A 20 0.06 -13.22 15.33
N LEU A 21 0.85 -12.34 14.65
CA LEU A 21 0.35 -11.08 14.09
C LEU A 21 -0.10 -11.18 12.63
N GLN A 22 -0.16 -12.37 12.02
CA GLN A 22 -0.44 -12.56 10.58
C GLN A 22 -1.75 -11.91 10.15
N LYS A 23 -2.76 -11.89 11.02
CA LYS A 23 -4.07 -11.28 10.75
C LYS A 23 -4.13 -9.76 11.01
N HIS A 24 -3.08 -9.21 11.59
CA HIS A 24 -3.03 -7.82 12.05
C HIS A 24 -2.04 -6.95 11.29
N VAL A 25 -1.29 -7.52 10.33
CA VAL A 25 -0.26 -6.81 9.59
C VAL A 25 -0.45 -6.93 8.07
N MET A 26 0.14 -6.00 7.36
CA MET A 26 0.32 -6.03 5.91
C MET A 26 1.78 -5.67 5.61
N PHE A 27 2.43 -6.43 4.75
CA PHE A 27 3.77 -6.07 4.28
C PHE A 27 3.68 -5.01 3.18
N SER A 28 4.57 -4.02 3.25
CA SER A 28 4.65 -2.95 2.26
C SER A 28 6.09 -2.72 1.82
N SER A 29 6.34 -2.63 0.52
CA SER A 29 7.68 -2.39 -0.02
C SER A 29 7.63 -1.77 -1.41
N PHE A 30 8.65 -0.96 -1.73
CA PHE A 30 8.94 -0.52 -3.10
C PHE A 30 9.53 -1.65 -3.97
N TYR A 31 10.08 -2.68 -3.34
CA TYR A 31 10.73 -3.79 -4.02
C TYR A 31 9.81 -5.01 -4.08
N ALA A 32 9.41 -5.36 -5.28
CA ALA A 32 8.59 -6.55 -5.56
C ALA A 32 9.28 -7.85 -5.06
N SER A 33 10.62 -7.90 -5.12
CA SER A 33 11.40 -9.04 -4.61
C SER A 33 11.21 -9.26 -3.12
N ASN A 34 11.18 -8.19 -2.30
CA ASN A 34 10.93 -8.29 -0.86
C ASN A 34 9.51 -8.81 -0.58
N LEU A 35 8.53 -8.32 -1.32
CA LEU A 35 7.13 -8.79 -1.18
C LEU A 35 6.97 -10.25 -1.63
N SER A 36 7.63 -10.65 -2.71
CA SER A 36 7.66 -12.04 -3.17
C SER A 36 8.30 -12.96 -2.12
N LYS A 37 9.42 -12.53 -1.53
CA LYS A 37 10.10 -13.26 -0.46
C LYS A 37 9.24 -13.34 0.80
N ALA A 38 8.61 -12.23 1.23
CA ALA A 38 7.70 -12.23 2.37
C ALA A 38 6.49 -13.16 2.14
N HIS A 39 5.90 -13.13 0.94
CA HIS A 39 4.80 -14.03 0.57
C HIS A 39 5.21 -15.50 0.55
N SER A 40 6.47 -15.85 0.27
CA SER A 40 6.93 -17.24 0.35
C SER A 40 7.03 -17.75 1.79
N TYR A 41 7.28 -16.86 2.77
CA TYR A 41 7.33 -17.23 4.20
C TYR A 41 5.95 -17.20 4.87
N LEU A 42 5.11 -16.22 4.49
CA LEU A 42 3.79 -15.98 5.09
C LEU A 42 2.78 -15.66 3.99
N PRO A 43 2.32 -16.65 3.21
CA PRO A 43 1.44 -16.45 2.06
C PRO A 43 0.06 -15.88 2.44
N GLU A 44 -0.36 -16.06 3.70
CA GLU A 44 -1.60 -15.54 4.27
C GLU A 44 -1.54 -14.05 4.60
N VAL A 45 -0.33 -13.46 4.74
CA VAL A 45 -0.18 -12.04 5.04
C VAL A 45 -0.28 -11.21 3.77
N PRO A 46 -1.21 -10.24 3.72
CA PRO A 46 -1.38 -9.41 2.53
C PRO A 46 -0.15 -8.54 2.27
N CYS A 47 0.15 -8.33 0.99
CA CYS A 47 1.23 -7.48 0.53
C CYS A 47 0.70 -6.26 -0.22
N GLY A 48 1.25 -5.07 0.07
CA GLY A 48 1.01 -3.82 -0.63
C GLY A 48 2.24 -3.37 -1.41
N LEU A 49 2.07 -3.07 -2.69
CA LEU A 49 3.14 -2.57 -3.54
C LEU A 49 3.22 -1.04 -3.45
N LEU A 50 4.32 -0.51 -2.90
CA LEU A 50 4.64 0.91 -2.93
C LEU A 50 5.12 1.30 -4.33
N ALA A 51 4.53 2.36 -4.88
CA ALA A 51 4.92 2.91 -6.16
C ALA A 51 5.59 4.26 -5.98
N PHE A 52 6.80 4.41 -6.50
CA PHE A 52 7.50 5.70 -6.57
C PHE A 52 6.67 6.73 -7.33
N GLY A 53 6.95 8.01 -7.06
CA GLY A 53 6.38 9.12 -7.81
C GLY A 53 6.89 9.18 -9.26
N GLY A 54 6.10 9.80 -10.15
CA GLY A 54 6.45 10.06 -11.53
C GLY A 54 6.61 8.80 -12.39
N LEU A 55 7.44 8.91 -13.41
CA LEU A 55 7.66 7.84 -14.41
C LEU A 55 8.26 6.56 -13.78
N LEU A 56 9.13 6.70 -12.77
CA LEU A 56 9.76 5.56 -12.10
C LEU A 56 8.73 4.61 -11.46
N GLY A 57 7.59 5.13 -11.00
CA GLY A 57 6.52 4.31 -10.43
C GLY A 57 5.45 3.88 -11.43
N ALA A 58 5.51 4.34 -12.68
CA ALA A 58 4.47 4.06 -13.67
C ALA A 58 4.30 2.56 -13.93
N TRP A 59 5.40 1.80 -13.98
CA TRP A 59 5.34 0.34 -14.12
C TRP A 59 4.65 -0.32 -12.93
N ALA A 60 5.00 0.07 -11.71
CA ALA A 60 4.40 -0.47 -10.49
C ALA A 60 2.89 -0.16 -10.42
N ARG A 61 2.48 1.06 -10.83
CA ARG A 61 1.07 1.48 -10.85
C ARG A 61 0.24 0.86 -11.97
N SER A 62 0.88 0.21 -12.95
CA SER A 62 0.21 -0.37 -14.13
C SER A 62 0.37 -1.88 -14.20
N PHE A 63 1.35 -2.35 -14.97
CA PHE A 63 1.56 -3.77 -15.23
C PHE A 63 2.02 -4.56 -13.99
N GLY A 64 2.98 -4.03 -13.24
CA GLY A 64 3.50 -4.68 -12.04
C GLY A 64 2.40 -4.98 -11.02
N PHE A 65 1.49 -4.03 -10.82
CA PHE A 65 0.35 -4.22 -9.94
C PHE A 65 -0.71 -5.17 -10.52
N ALA A 66 -0.98 -5.09 -11.83
CA ALA A 66 -2.02 -5.90 -12.46
C ALA A 66 -1.72 -7.41 -12.41
N PHE A 67 -0.45 -7.78 -12.60
CA PHE A 67 -0.03 -9.20 -12.67
C PHE A 67 0.59 -9.74 -11.37
N GLY A 68 0.96 -8.87 -10.42
CA GLY A 68 1.52 -9.29 -9.14
C GLY A 68 0.46 -9.80 -8.15
N LYS A 69 0.89 -10.57 -7.15
CA LYS A 69 0.05 -11.07 -6.05
C LYS A 69 -0.03 -10.04 -4.92
N TYR A 70 -0.54 -8.83 -5.23
CA TYR A 70 -0.65 -7.75 -4.24
C TYR A 70 -2.09 -7.54 -3.83
N ALA A 71 -2.34 -7.38 -2.53
CA ALA A 71 -3.65 -7.05 -1.97
C ALA A 71 -3.96 -5.55 -2.10
N ALA A 72 -2.92 -4.72 -2.14
CA ALA A 72 -3.07 -3.27 -2.23
C ALA A 72 -1.98 -2.63 -3.10
N LEU A 73 -2.34 -1.49 -3.71
CA LEU A 73 -1.42 -0.53 -4.32
C LEU A 73 -1.24 0.65 -3.36
N HIS A 74 0.01 1.05 -3.14
CA HIS A 74 0.35 2.21 -2.33
C HIS A 74 0.98 3.29 -3.21
N PRO A 75 0.18 4.10 -3.94
CA PRO A 75 0.68 5.15 -4.83
C PRO A 75 1.05 6.41 -4.07
N TYR A 76 1.97 7.20 -4.64
CA TYR A 76 2.27 8.53 -4.16
C TYR A 76 1.10 9.49 -4.45
N LEU A 77 0.80 10.41 -3.51
CA LEU A 77 -0.33 11.34 -3.55
C LEU A 77 -0.51 12.07 -4.89
N LYS A 78 0.60 12.55 -5.50
CA LYS A 78 0.53 13.34 -6.74
C LYS A 78 0.27 12.50 -7.99
N ASP A 79 0.37 11.19 -7.89
CA ASP A 79 0.28 10.27 -9.05
C ASP A 79 -0.99 9.41 -9.04
N VAL A 80 -1.80 9.51 -7.98
CA VAL A 80 -3.06 8.78 -7.90
C VAL A 80 -4.15 9.50 -8.70
N THR A 81 -4.97 8.73 -9.40
CA THR A 81 -6.12 9.23 -10.15
C THR A 81 -7.37 8.40 -9.84
N PRO A 82 -8.59 8.98 -10.03
CA PRO A 82 -9.83 8.23 -9.85
C PRO A 82 -9.88 6.95 -10.70
N GLN A 83 -9.34 7.01 -11.92
CA GLN A 83 -9.31 5.85 -12.84
C GLN A 83 -8.42 4.72 -12.31
N GLN A 84 -7.30 5.06 -11.65
CA GLN A 84 -6.44 4.05 -10.99
C GLN A 84 -7.16 3.39 -9.82
N VAL A 85 -7.88 4.16 -9.00
CA VAL A 85 -8.68 3.62 -7.89
C VAL A 85 -9.73 2.64 -8.41
N GLN A 86 -10.52 3.05 -9.40
CA GLN A 86 -11.54 2.21 -10.03
C GLN A 86 -10.95 0.94 -10.66
N ARG A 87 -9.78 1.05 -11.32
CA ARG A 87 -9.08 -0.11 -11.90
C ARG A 87 -8.62 -1.09 -10.83
N ALA A 88 -8.08 -0.59 -9.72
CA ALA A 88 -7.67 -1.43 -8.60
C ALA A 88 -8.87 -2.18 -8.00
N HIS A 89 -10.00 -1.50 -7.79
CA HIS A 89 -11.22 -2.09 -7.26
C HIS A 89 -11.82 -3.14 -8.21
N ARG A 90 -11.79 -2.91 -9.53
CA ARG A 90 -12.19 -3.95 -10.51
C ARG A 90 -11.33 -5.22 -10.41
N LEU A 91 -10.06 -5.08 -10.01
CA LEU A 91 -9.16 -6.20 -9.74
C LEU A 91 -9.31 -6.75 -8.30
N LYS A 92 -10.32 -6.30 -7.54
CA LYS A 92 -10.56 -6.65 -6.12
C LYS A 92 -9.35 -6.33 -5.22
N ARG A 93 -8.68 -5.22 -5.48
CA ARG A 93 -7.50 -4.76 -4.76
C ARG A 93 -7.74 -3.38 -4.17
N ARG A 94 -7.06 -3.10 -3.06
CA ARG A 94 -7.18 -1.84 -2.32
C ARG A 94 -6.19 -0.79 -2.82
N VAL A 95 -6.49 0.48 -2.54
CA VAL A 95 -5.60 1.62 -2.80
C VAL A 95 -5.37 2.37 -1.49
N HIS A 96 -4.10 2.45 -1.06
CA HIS A 96 -3.68 3.18 0.14
C HIS A 96 -2.68 4.26 -0.27
N VAL A 97 -3.09 5.54 -0.22
CA VAL A 97 -2.29 6.66 -0.75
C VAL A 97 -1.34 7.23 0.31
N TRP A 98 -0.10 7.56 -0.07
CA TRP A 98 0.92 8.15 0.82
C TRP A 98 1.59 9.37 0.20
N THR A 99 2.05 10.35 0.96
CA THR A 99 1.66 10.69 2.31
C THR A 99 0.66 11.83 2.22
N VAL A 100 -0.46 11.77 2.93
CA VAL A 100 -1.61 12.68 2.78
C VAL A 100 -1.81 13.42 4.10
N ASN A 101 -1.41 14.70 4.16
CA ASN A 101 -1.49 15.51 5.38
C ASN A 101 -2.47 16.68 5.27
N ALA A 102 -2.80 17.13 4.05
CA ALA A 102 -3.76 18.21 3.84
C ALA A 102 -5.20 17.67 3.86
N GLU A 103 -6.07 18.37 4.60
CA GLU A 103 -7.50 18.02 4.72
C GLU A 103 -8.20 17.97 3.36
N GLU A 104 -7.90 18.92 2.47
CA GLU A 104 -8.46 18.96 1.12
C GLU A 104 -8.11 17.71 0.29
N ASP A 105 -6.83 17.26 0.38
CA ASP A 105 -6.40 16.03 -0.26
C ASP A 105 -7.10 14.79 0.33
N MET A 106 -7.28 14.75 1.65
CA MET A 106 -8.02 13.67 2.32
C MET A 106 -9.46 13.60 1.81
N ARG A 107 -10.19 14.74 1.78
CA ARG A 107 -11.56 14.82 1.26
C ARG A 107 -11.65 14.36 -0.18
N ARG A 108 -10.75 14.86 -1.02
CA ARG A 108 -10.66 14.48 -2.44
C ARG A 108 -10.46 12.97 -2.63
N LEU A 109 -9.49 12.40 -1.92
CA LEU A 109 -9.16 10.99 -2.04
C LEU A 109 -10.26 10.06 -1.51
N PHE A 110 -10.87 10.39 -0.38
CA PHE A 110 -12.01 9.63 0.12
C PHE A 110 -13.22 9.74 -0.83
N GLY A 111 -13.42 10.91 -1.45
CA GLY A 111 -14.43 11.08 -2.51
C GLY A 111 -14.16 10.24 -3.76
N TRP A 112 -12.90 9.89 -4.04
CA TRP A 112 -12.54 8.93 -5.10
C TRP A 112 -12.67 7.46 -4.67
N GLY A 113 -12.95 7.21 -3.40
CA GLY A 113 -13.14 5.88 -2.84
C GLY A 113 -11.83 5.16 -2.48
N VAL A 114 -10.74 5.88 -2.16
CA VAL A 114 -9.53 5.20 -1.67
C VAL A 114 -9.81 4.47 -0.36
N ASP A 115 -9.20 3.31 -0.17
CA ASP A 115 -9.48 2.43 0.98
C ASP A 115 -8.78 2.90 2.26
N ALA A 116 -7.60 3.50 2.11
CA ALA A 116 -6.83 4.06 3.23
C ALA A 116 -5.86 5.16 2.75
N ILE A 117 -5.35 5.92 3.70
CA ILE A 117 -4.26 6.88 3.51
C ILE A 117 -3.18 6.68 4.58
N PHE A 118 -1.94 6.97 4.23
CA PHE A 118 -0.85 7.15 5.19
C PHE A 118 -0.76 8.65 5.49
N THR A 119 -0.82 9.02 6.75
CA THR A 119 -0.82 10.41 7.21
C THR A 119 -0.06 10.55 8.52
N ASP A 120 0.50 11.72 8.76
CA ASP A 120 1.11 12.11 10.03
C ASP A 120 0.05 12.64 11.03
N ASP A 121 -1.19 12.94 10.56
CA ASP A 121 -2.32 13.35 11.40
C ASP A 121 -3.50 12.36 11.27
N PRO A 122 -3.49 11.25 12.01
CA PRO A 122 -4.57 10.25 11.97
C PRO A 122 -5.89 10.78 12.55
N GLN A 123 -5.86 11.76 13.47
CA GLN A 123 -7.08 12.33 14.05
C GLN A 123 -7.86 13.15 13.00
N LEU A 124 -7.15 13.99 12.24
CA LEU A 124 -7.72 14.70 11.10
C LEU A 124 -8.32 13.73 10.09
N ALA A 125 -7.57 12.68 9.74
CA ALA A 125 -8.01 11.69 8.75
C ALA A 125 -9.30 10.96 9.17
N ILE A 126 -9.44 10.60 10.45
CA ILE A 126 -10.66 9.96 10.99
C ILE A 126 -11.85 10.91 10.90
N ARG A 127 -11.67 12.18 11.30
CA ARG A 127 -12.71 13.22 11.20
C ARG A 127 -13.21 13.38 9.77
N VAL A 128 -12.28 13.62 8.84
CA VAL A 128 -12.61 13.84 7.42
C VAL A 128 -13.30 12.62 6.81
N ARG A 129 -12.86 11.42 7.14
CA ARG A 129 -13.48 10.18 6.65
C ARG A 129 -14.90 9.98 7.21
N GLY A 130 -15.15 10.42 8.45
CA GLY A 130 -16.49 10.38 9.06
C GLY A 130 -17.47 11.30 8.37
N GLU A 131 -17.02 12.44 7.87
CA GLU A 131 -17.83 13.44 7.15
C GLU A 131 -18.06 13.08 5.67
N SER A 132 -17.26 12.15 5.12
CA SER A 132 -17.32 11.73 3.71
C SER A 132 -18.26 10.54 3.45
N LYS A 133 -19.01 10.12 4.45
CA LYS A 133 -20.06 9.10 4.37
C LYS A 133 -21.43 9.74 4.25
#